data_daf1518e131c05ba0d14068b6ed45660
#
_entry.id   daf1518e131c05ba0d14068b6ed45660
#
_cell.length_a   1.000
_cell.length_b   1.000
_cell.length_c   1.000
_cell.angle_alpha   90.00
_cell.angle_beta   90.00
_cell.angle_gamma   90.00
#
_symmetry.space_group_name_H-M   'P 1'
#
loop_
_entity.id
_entity.type
_entity.pdbx_description
1 polymer ?
#
loop_
_entity_poly.entity_id
_entity_poly.type
_entity_poly.pdbx_seq_one_letter_code
_entity_poly.pdbx_strand_id
1 'polypeptide(L)'
;GLVGSEMCIRDRRFDFSHFQKVTDEEIRQVEHLVNAKIRANIPLKEYRNIPIEDAKELGAIALFGEKYGDHVRVIQFGSSVEFCGGTHVAATGNIGMIKIVSESSVAAGVRRIEAYTGARVEELMDTIEDTLKDLKALFNNAPDLAGTIRKYIEENAGLKKQMEDFMREKEAQIKERLLKNMQEIHGIKVIKICAPIPAESIKNIAFQLRGEITENLCFVAGTINEGKPMLTVMLSDNLVAGGLKAGNLVKEAAKLIQGGGGGQPHFATAGGKNIDGLNAAIEKVLELAGI
;
A
#
# COMPACT_ATOMS: atom_id res chain seq x y z
N GLY A 1 -17.61 -32.80 10.26
CA GLY A 1 -17.03 -33.28 11.49
C GLY A 1 -15.76 -32.57 11.84
N LEU A 2 -15.62 -32.14 13.08
CA LEU A 2 -14.36 -31.58 13.60
C LEU A 2 -13.42 -32.79 13.91
N VAL A 3 -12.67 -33.22 12.91
CA VAL A 3 -11.62 -34.21 13.08
C VAL A 3 -10.28 -33.50 13.15
N GLY A 4 -9.76 -33.36 14.35
CA GLY A 4 -8.40 -32.90 14.56
C GLY A 4 -7.65 -33.87 15.45
N SER A 5 -6.63 -34.54 14.94
CA SER A 5 -5.75 -35.42 15.68
C SER A 5 -4.81 -34.71 16.66
N GLU A 6 -4.80 -33.41 16.66
CA GLU A 6 -4.16 -32.55 17.66
C GLU A 6 -5.07 -31.37 17.97
N MET A 7 -5.91 -31.52 18.96
CA MET A 7 -6.73 -30.42 19.44
C MET A 7 -5.90 -29.51 20.35
N CYS A 8 -5.18 -28.59 19.77
CA CYS A 8 -4.97 -27.33 20.46
C CYS A 8 -6.36 -26.73 20.71
N ILE A 9 -6.71 -26.52 21.97
CA ILE A 9 -8.00 -25.96 22.41
C ILE A 9 -8.28 -24.56 21.76
N ARG A 10 -7.27 -23.97 21.13
CA ARG A 10 -7.26 -22.59 20.64
C ARG A 10 -7.54 -22.43 19.15
N ASP A 11 -6.93 -23.28 18.30
CA ASP A 11 -6.99 -23.15 16.85
C ASP A 11 -7.68 -24.35 16.21
N ARG A 12 -8.58 -24.12 15.27
CA ARG A 12 -9.33 -25.14 14.55
C ARG A 12 -9.05 -25.00 13.06
N ARG A 13 -8.77 -26.13 12.40
CA ARG A 13 -8.59 -26.20 10.96
C ARG A 13 -9.57 -27.21 10.38
N PHE A 14 -10.23 -26.84 9.30
CA PHE A 14 -11.16 -27.70 8.58
C PHE A 14 -10.94 -27.59 7.08
N ASP A 15 -10.59 -28.71 6.44
CA ASP A 15 -10.42 -28.82 5.00
C ASP A 15 -11.67 -29.47 4.40
N PHE A 16 -12.19 -28.94 3.31
CA PHE A 16 -13.42 -29.41 2.68
C PHE A 16 -13.38 -29.24 1.17
N SER A 17 -14.16 -30.08 0.45
CA SER A 17 -14.24 -30.01 -1.02
C SER A 17 -15.21 -28.89 -1.42
N HIS A 18 -14.68 -27.87 -2.11
CA HIS A 18 -15.47 -26.77 -2.66
C HIS A 18 -14.67 -26.07 -3.75
N PHE A 19 -15.33 -25.75 -4.87
CA PHE A 19 -14.64 -25.23 -6.07
C PHE A 19 -14.53 -23.70 -6.08
N GLN A 20 -15.34 -23.00 -5.30
CA GLN A 20 -15.38 -21.54 -5.27
C GLN A 20 -14.90 -21.00 -3.92
N LYS A 21 -14.50 -19.74 -3.90
CA LYS A 21 -14.23 -19.02 -2.65
C LYS A 21 -15.52 -18.88 -1.85
N VAL A 22 -15.47 -19.19 -0.56
CA VAL A 22 -16.59 -18.92 0.35
C VAL A 22 -16.68 -17.42 0.59
N THR A 23 -17.86 -16.87 0.43
CA THR A 23 -18.09 -15.44 0.62
C THR A 23 -18.12 -15.06 2.10
N ASP A 24 -17.86 -13.80 2.41
CA ASP A 24 -17.91 -13.28 3.79
C ASP A 24 -19.30 -13.46 4.43
N GLU A 25 -20.36 -13.45 3.61
CA GLU A 25 -21.72 -13.68 4.08
C GLU A 25 -21.96 -15.17 4.45
N GLU A 26 -21.50 -16.09 3.60
CA GLU A 26 -21.54 -17.52 3.89
C GLU A 26 -20.71 -17.87 5.14
N ILE A 27 -19.53 -17.26 5.29
CA ILE A 27 -18.70 -17.41 6.50
C ILE A 27 -19.50 -16.98 7.74
N ARG A 28 -20.14 -15.79 7.70
CA ARG A 28 -20.97 -15.33 8.81
C ARG A 28 -22.13 -16.27 9.12
N GLN A 29 -22.79 -16.81 8.11
CA GLN A 29 -23.89 -17.77 8.29
C GLN A 29 -23.38 -19.06 8.95
N VAL A 30 -22.23 -19.58 8.53
CA VAL A 30 -21.59 -20.75 9.16
C VAL A 30 -21.23 -20.46 10.60
N GLU A 31 -20.60 -19.31 10.90
CA GLU A 31 -20.29 -18.90 12.28
C GLU A 31 -21.53 -18.83 13.16
N HIS A 32 -22.61 -18.21 12.66
CA HIS A 32 -23.88 -18.12 13.40
C HIS A 32 -24.48 -19.49 13.68
N LEU A 33 -24.48 -20.40 12.70
CA LEU A 33 -24.96 -21.76 12.85
C LEU A 33 -24.16 -22.52 13.89
N VAL A 34 -22.83 -22.51 13.80
CA VAL A 34 -21.95 -23.22 14.73
C VAL A 34 -22.07 -22.66 16.14
N ASN A 35 -22.06 -21.33 16.29
CA ASN A 35 -22.22 -20.70 17.61
C ASN A 35 -23.62 -20.97 18.21
N ALA A 36 -24.66 -21.13 17.40
CA ALA A 36 -25.96 -21.56 17.90
C ALA A 36 -25.90 -23.00 18.47
N LYS A 37 -25.18 -23.91 17.81
CA LYS A 37 -24.96 -25.28 18.34
C LYS A 37 -24.11 -25.29 19.61
N ILE A 38 -23.13 -24.41 19.71
CA ILE A 38 -22.30 -24.23 20.93
C ILE A 38 -23.20 -23.76 22.08
N ARG A 39 -24.02 -22.73 21.88
CA ARG A 39 -24.95 -22.18 22.90
C ARG A 39 -26.02 -23.19 23.33
N ALA A 40 -26.39 -24.11 22.45
CA ALA A 40 -27.34 -25.18 22.79
C ALA A 40 -26.79 -26.17 23.83
N ASN A 41 -25.49 -26.11 24.14
CA ASN A 41 -24.80 -26.93 25.12
C ASN A 41 -25.13 -28.41 25.01
N ILE A 42 -25.03 -28.94 23.78
CA ILE A 42 -25.41 -30.31 23.46
C ILE A 42 -24.43 -31.27 24.12
N PRO A 43 -24.88 -32.22 24.96
CA PRO A 43 -24.02 -33.16 25.63
C PRO A 43 -23.44 -34.21 24.67
N LEU A 44 -22.21 -34.64 24.93
CA LEU A 44 -21.59 -35.77 24.26
C LEU A 44 -22.31 -37.06 24.60
N LYS A 45 -22.62 -37.86 23.56
CA LYS A 45 -22.92 -39.30 23.69
C LYS A 45 -21.80 -40.05 22.96
N GLU A 46 -21.20 -40.98 23.67
CA GLU A 46 -20.09 -41.79 23.17
C GLU A 46 -20.47 -43.26 23.19
N TYR A 47 -20.32 -43.92 22.03
CA TYR A 47 -20.50 -45.35 21.88
C TYR A 47 -19.15 -45.97 21.59
N ARG A 48 -18.66 -46.78 22.50
CA ARG A 48 -17.32 -47.40 22.38
C ARG A 48 -17.46 -48.85 21.95
N ASN A 49 -16.60 -49.26 21.01
CA ASN A 49 -16.47 -50.66 20.61
C ASN A 49 -17.79 -51.30 20.17
N ILE A 50 -18.60 -50.58 19.38
CA ILE A 50 -19.82 -51.12 18.79
C ILE A 50 -19.57 -51.70 17.42
N PRO A 51 -20.34 -52.74 16.98
CA PRO A 51 -20.26 -53.25 15.64
C PRO A 51 -20.47 -52.13 14.59
N ILE A 52 -19.75 -52.20 13.49
CA ILE A 52 -19.83 -51.16 12.44
C ILE A 52 -21.25 -51.07 11.84
N GLU A 53 -21.98 -52.16 11.78
CA GLU A 53 -23.36 -52.18 11.29
C GLU A 53 -24.30 -51.40 12.24
N ASP A 54 -24.19 -51.57 13.53
CA ASP A 54 -24.94 -50.83 14.53
C ASP A 54 -24.64 -49.34 14.46
N ALA A 55 -23.38 -48.98 14.18
CA ALA A 55 -22.96 -47.60 14.02
C ALA A 55 -23.57 -46.96 12.76
N LYS A 56 -23.70 -47.71 11.66
CA LYS A 56 -24.39 -47.27 10.45
C LYS A 56 -25.89 -47.07 10.68
N GLU A 57 -26.53 -47.95 11.46
CA GLU A 57 -27.93 -47.78 11.83
C GLU A 57 -28.18 -46.53 12.67
N LEU A 58 -27.20 -46.11 13.48
CA LEU A 58 -27.22 -44.81 14.17
C LEU A 58 -27.09 -43.60 13.23
N GLY A 59 -26.84 -43.84 11.94
CA GLY A 59 -26.59 -42.79 10.94
C GLY A 59 -25.20 -42.18 11.02
N ALA A 60 -24.22 -42.90 11.57
CA ALA A 60 -22.87 -42.39 11.74
C ALA A 60 -22.19 -42.19 10.37
N ILE A 61 -21.63 -41.01 10.16
CA ILE A 61 -20.90 -40.64 8.94
C ILE A 61 -19.46 -41.11 9.09
N ALA A 62 -18.99 -41.87 8.08
CA ALA A 62 -17.60 -42.28 7.96
C ALA A 62 -16.79 -41.23 7.18
N LEU A 63 -15.59 -40.93 7.59
CA LEU A 63 -14.70 -40.05 6.79
C LEU A 63 -14.17 -40.82 5.58
N PHE A 64 -14.11 -40.12 4.45
CA PHE A 64 -13.60 -40.66 3.19
C PHE A 64 -12.14 -41.10 3.33
N GLY A 65 -11.86 -42.37 2.95
CA GLY A 65 -10.49 -42.90 2.87
C GLY A 65 -9.99 -43.63 4.13
N GLU A 66 -10.71 -43.63 5.25
CA GLU A 66 -10.36 -44.42 6.43
C GLU A 66 -10.90 -45.86 6.34
N LYS A 67 -10.05 -46.81 6.67
CA LYS A 67 -10.46 -48.21 6.81
C LYS A 67 -10.83 -48.47 8.27
N TYR A 68 -12.09 -48.73 8.51
CA TYR A 68 -12.59 -49.08 9.84
C TYR A 68 -12.59 -50.61 10.04
N GLY A 69 -12.29 -51.02 11.25
CA GLY A 69 -12.42 -52.43 11.66
C GLY A 69 -13.90 -52.82 11.91
N ASP A 70 -14.11 -54.06 12.32
CA ASP A 70 -15.44 -54.61 12.61
C ASP A 70 -16.14 -53.88 13.77
N HIS A 71 -15.36 -53.24 14.66
CA HIS A 71 -15.84 -52.48 15.81
C HIS A 71 -15.27 -51.07 15.77
N VAL A 72 -16.12 -50.09 16.05
CA VAL A 72 -15.84 -48.69 15.94
C VAL A 72 -16.22 -47.88 17.17
N ARG A 73 -15.67 -46.68 17.28
CA ARG A 73 -16.11 -45.66 18.23
C ARG A 73 -16.93 -44.63 17.51
N VAL A 74 -18.13 -44.33 18.04
CA VAL A 74 -19.05 -43.31 17.50
C VAL A 74 -19.22 -42.20 18.51
N ILE A 75 -19.18 -40.96 18.00
CA ILE A 75 -19.40 -39.74 18.75
C ILE A 75 -20.67 -39.08 18.24
N GLN A 76 -21.55 -38.71 19.18
CA GLN A 76 -22.79 -38.02 18.84
C GLN A 76 -22.97 -36.73 19.63
N PHE A 77 -23.24 -35.66 18.93
CA PHE A 77 -23.71 -34.38 19.48
C PHE A 77 -25.06 -34.01 18.81
N GLY A 78 -26.16 -34.29 19.50
CA GLY A 78 -27.50 -34.10 18.97
C GLY A 78 -27.74 -34.95 17.70
N SER A 79 -27.94 -34.28 16.56
CA SER A 79 -28.14 -34.92 15.26
C SER A 79 -26.84 -35.23 14.51
N SER A 80 -25.69 -34.77 14.97
CA SER A 80 -24.39 -35.13 14.38
C SER A 80 -23.89 -36.42 15.00
N VAL A 81 -23.64 -37.40 14.13
CA VAL A 81 -23.16 -38.75 14.54
C VAL A 81 -22.01 -39.14 13.62
N GLU A 82 -20.83 -39.40 14.18
CA GLU A 82 -19.61 -39.60 13.38
C GLU A 82 -18.73 -40.71 13.96
N PHE A 83 -18.02 -41.44 13.09
CA PHE A 83 -16.90 -42.28 13.49
C PHE A 83 -15.74 -41.36 13.90
N CYS A 84 -15.27 -41.44 15.15
CA CYS A 84 -14.15 -40.61 15.56
C CYS A 84 -13.33 -41.24 16.67
N GLY A 85 -12.02 -41.38 16.44
CA GLY A 85 -11.04 -41.86 17.43
C GLY A 85 -10.46 -40.74 18.32
N GLY A 86 -10.71 -39.47 18.00
CA GLY A 86 -10.13 -38.32 18.68
C GLY A 86 -10.74 -37.99 20.05
N THR A 87 -10.22 -36.95 20.69
CA THR A 87 -10.75 -36.43 21.95
C THR A 87 -11.86 -35.40 21.68
N HIS A 88 -12.85 -35.35 22.57
CA HIS A 88 -14.00 -34.46 22.44
C HIS A 88 -14.32 -33.78 23.76
N VAL A 89 -14.96 -32.59 23.66
CA VAL A 89 -15.51 -31.92 24.85
C VAL A 89 -16.72 -32.68 25.40
N ALA A 90 -16.99 -32.53 26.68
CA ALA A 90 -18.15 -33.17 27.31
C ALA A 90 -19.49 -32.60 26.82
N ALA A 91 -19.53 -31.37 26.41
CA ALA A 91 -20.68 -30.70 25.80
C ALA A 91 -20.22 -29.57 24.88
N THR A 92 -21.03 -29.21 23.88
CA THR A 92 -20.65 -28.17 22.92
C THR A 92 -20.43 -26.81 23.57
N GLY A 93 -21.08 -26.49 24.68
CA GLY A 93 -20.88 -25.25 25.43
C GLY A 93 -19.44 -25.06 25.94
N ASN A 94 -18.71 -26.15 26.20
CA ASN A 94 -17.32 -26.10 26.64
C ASN A 94 -16.35 -25.54 25.55
N ILE A 95 -16.80 -25.40 24.31
CA ILE A 95 -16.01 -24.80 23.24
C ILE A 95 -15.93 -23.27 23.39
N GLY A 96 -16.92 -22.66 24.05
CA GLY A 96 -17.05 -21.22 24.16
C GLY A 96 -17.64 -20.61 22.89
N MET A 97 -16.90 -19.72 22.24
CA MET A 97 -17.29 -19.11 20.95
C MET A 97 -16.32 -19.59 19.85
N ILE A 98 -16.82 -19.70 18.63
CA ILE A 98 -15.98 -19.89 17.44
C ILE A 98 -15.99 -18.62 16.58
N LYS A 99 -14.82 -18.26 16.06
CA LYS A 99 -14.61 -17.22 15.06
C LYS A 99 -13.75 -17.75 13.92
N ILE A 100 -14.24 -17.68 12.69
CA ILE A 100 -13.46 -18.03 11.50
C ILE A 100 -12.54 -16.85 11.19
N VAL A 101 -11.23 -17.11 11.10
CA VAL A 101 -10.22 -16.06 10.89
C VAL A 101 -9.62 -16.10 9.49
N SER A 102 -9.65 -17.24 8.83
CA SER A 102 -9.21 -17.35 7.44
C SER A 102 -9.99 -18.40 6.65
N GLU A 103 -10.08 -18.17 5.35
CA GLU A 103 -10.57 -19.09 4.35
C GLU A 103 -9.66 -19.04 3.13
N SER A 104 -9.12 -20.18 2.72
CA SER A 104 -8.12 -20.24 1.65
C SER A 104 -8.23 -21.50 0.79
N SER A 105 -7.69 -21.46 -0.42
CA SER A 105 -7.50 -22.65 -1.25
C SER A 105 -6.20 -23.35 -0.88
N VAL A 106 -6.23 -24.66 -0.69
CA VAL A 106 -5.03 -25.46 -0.41
C VAL A 106 -4.68 -26.43 -1.54
N ALA A 107 -5.68 -26.77 -2.36
CA ALA A 107 -5.50 -27.57 -3.58
C ALA A 107 -6.66 -27.32 -4.56
N ALA A 108 -6.57 -27.84 -5.77
CA ALA A 108 -7.67 -27.77 -6.72
C ALA A 108 -8.95 -28.42 -6.13
N GLY A 109 -10.01 -27.63 -5.98
CA GLY A 109 -11.28 -28.07 -5.41
C GLY A 109 -11.26 -28.36 -3.90
N VAL A 110 -10.20 -27.95 -3.16
CA VAL A 110 -10.11 -28.10 -1.70
C VAL A 110 -9.88 -26.74 -1.04
N ARG A 111 -10.75 -26.41 -0.11
CA ARG A 111 -10.71 -25.17 0.70
C ARG A 111 -10.37 -25.49 2.13
N ARG A 112 -9.76 -24.54 2.82
CA ARG A 112 -9.41 -24.60 4.24
C ARG A 112 -10.03 -23.44 4.98
N ILE A 113 -10.68 -23.73 6.08
CA ILE A 113 -11.11 -22.77 7.09
C ILE A 113 -10.20 -22.92 8.32
N GLU A 114 -9.73 -21.77 8.82
CA GLU A 114 -9.08 -21.69 10.12
C GLU A 114 -9.94 -20.87 11.07
N ALA A 115 -10.12 -21.35 12.29
CA ALA A 115 -10.99 -20.71 13.27
C ALA A 115 -10.37 -20.76 14.66
N TYR A 116 -10.64 -19.72 15.44
CA TYR A 116 -10.31 -19.65 16.85
C TYR A 116 -11.50 -20.06 17.70
N THR A 117 -11.24 -20.60 18.90
CA THR A 117 -12.26 -20.97 19.89
C THR A 117 -11.83 -20.58 21.30
N GLY A 118 -12.80 -20.40 22.21
CA GLY A 118 -12.54 -20.10 23.62
C GLY A 118 -11.68 -18.86 23.82
N ALA A 119 -10.70 -18.95 24.70
CA ALA A 119 -9.81 -17.84 25.07
C ALA A 119 -9.12 -17.16 23.87
N ARG A 120 -8.88 -17.90 22.78
CA ARG A 120 -8.26 -17.29 21.58
C ARG A 120 -9.20 -16.29 20.87
N VAL A 121 -10.52 -16.49 20.99
CA VAL A 121 -11.49 -15.51 20.48
C VAL A 121 -11.51 -14.27 21.38
N GLU A 122 -11.37 -14.41 22.69
CA GLU A 122 -11.28 -13.29 23.64
C GLU A 122 -10.04 -12.44 23.32
N GLU A 123 -8.86 -13.07 23.18
CA GLU A 123 -7.62 -12.39 22.75
C GLU A 123 -7.78 -11.63 21.42
N LEU A 124 -8.50 -12.20 20.45
CA LEU A 124 -8.79 -11.54 19.18
C LEU A 124 -9.71 -10.32 19.37
N MET A 125 -10.74 -10.45 20.22
CA MET A 125 -11.66 -9.35 20.54
C MET A 125 -10.93 -8.19 21.22
N ASP A 126 -10.10 -8.50 22.23
CA ASP A 126 -9.27 -7.51 22.93
C ASP A 126 -8.35 -6.76 21.93
N THR A 127 -7.69 -7.48 21.02
CA THR A 127 -6.83 -6.87 19.99
C THR A 127 -7.62 -5.92 19.08
N ILE A 128 -8.83 -6.31 18.67
CA ILE A 128 -9.70 -5.47 17.84
C ILE A 128 -10.16 -4.23 18.62
N GLU A 129 -10.54 -4.39 19.88
CA GLU A 129 -10.97 -3.29 20.75
C GLU A 129 -9.85 -2.30 20.98
N ASP A 130 -8.65 -2.75 21.31
CA ASP A 130 -7.48 -1.91 21.51
C ASP A 130 -7.12 -1.14 20.23
N THR A 131 -7.12 -1.82 19.07
CA THR A 131 -6.89 -1.16 17.78
C THR A 131 -7.94 -0.08 17.50
N LEU A 132 -9.21 -0.35 17.77
CA LEU A 132 -10.28 0.62 17.59
C LEU A 132 -10.16 1.81 18.56
N LYS A 133 -9.75 1.56 19.79
CA LYS A 133 -9.50 2.58 20.80
C LYS A 133 -8.34 3.50 20.39
N ASP A 134 -7.24 2.92 19.91
CA ASP A 134 -6.09 3.67 19.42
C ASP A 134 -6.47 4.54 18.21
N LEU A 135 -7.20 3.96 17.24
CA LEU A 135 -7.70 4.71 16.10
C LEU A 135 -8.63 5.86 16.52
N LYS A 136 -9.55 5.63 17.47
CA LYS A 136 -10.41 6.69 18.00
C LYS A 136 -9.61 7.80 18.67
N ALA A 137 -8.56 7.46 19.42
CA ALA A 137 -7.70 8.43 20.08
C ALA A 137 -7.00 9.36 19.07
N LEU A 138 -6.54 8.85 17.92
CA LEU A 138 -5.96 9.65 16.84
C LEU A 138 -6.94 10.70 16.27
N PHE A 139 -8.24 10.46 16.38
CA PHE A 139 -9.32 11.33 15.87
C PHE A 139 -10.15 11.96 17.02
N ASN A 140 -9.51 12.32 18.14
CA ASN A 140 -10.15 12.98 19.27
C ASN A 140 -11.40 12.26 19.81
N ASN A 141 -11.40 10.93 19.79
CA ASN A 141 -12.51 10.06 20.21
C ASN A 141 -13.83 10.37 19.47
N ALA A 142 -13.73 10.71 18.18
CA ALA A 142 -14.90 10.99 17.35
C ALA A 142 -15.93 9.85 17.40
N PRO A 143 -17.22 10.14 17.64
CA PRO A 143 -18.27 9.10 17.73
C PRO A 143 -18.48 8.39 16.39
N ASP A 144 -18.40 9.10 15.26
CA ASP A 144 -18.34 8.54 13.90
C ASP A 144 -16.91 8.60 13.36
N LEU A 145 -16.12 7.59 13.69
CA LEU A 145 -14.74 7.49 13.25
C LEU A 145 -14.64 7.39 11.71
N ALA A 146 -15.48 6.59 11.08
CA ALA A 146 -15.44 6.38 9.63
C ALA A 146 -15.79 7.66 8.85
N GLY A 147 -16.81 8.40 9.30
CA GLY A 147 -17.17 9.70 8.74
C GLY A 147 -16.06 10.73 8.93
N THR A 148 -15.43 10.75 10.11
CA THR A 148 -14.32 11.63 10.41
C THR A 148 -13.12 11.35 9.50
N ILE A 149 -12.74 10.09 9.32
CA ILE A 149 -11.63 9.71 8.41
C ILE A 149 -11.95 10.13 6.98
N ARG A 150 -13.16 9.89 6.48
CA ARG A 150 -13.56 10.35 5.13
C ARG A 150 -13.41 11.85 4.97
N LYS A 151 -13.86 12.63 5.95
CA LYS A 151 -13.71 14.09 5.95
C LYS A 151 -12.24 14.52 5.87
N TYR A 152 -11.35 13.91 6.66
CA TYR A 152 -9.90 14.20 6.60
C TYR A 152 -9.27 13.84 5.25
N ILE A 153 -9.72 12.75 4.62
CA ILE A 153 -9.26 12.37 3.27
C ILE A 153 -9.68 13.42 2.25
N GLU A 154 -10.94 13.88 2.30
CA GLU A 154 -11.47 14.91 1.40
C GLU A 154 -10.77 16.27 1.62
N GLU A 155 -10.59 16.69 2.86
CA GLU A 155 -9.86 17.91 3.20
C GLU A 155 -8.41 17.84 2.72
N ASN A 156 -7.72 16.71 2.90
CA ASN A 156 -6.34 16.54 2.42
C ASN A 156 -6.25 16.61 0.90
N ALA A 157 -7.21 16.02 0.18
CA ALA A 157 -7.30 16.12 -1.28
C ALA A 157 -7.54 17.57 -1.73
N GLY A 158 -8.42 18.29 -1.03
CA GLY A 158 -8.67 19.72 -1.27
C GLY A 158 -7.45 20.58 -1.03
N LEU A 159 -6.74 20.38 0.08
CA LEU A 159 -5.51 21.12 0.40
C LEU A 159 -4.39 20.86 -0.63
N LYS A 160 -4.23 19.61 -1.07
CA LYS A 160 -3.27 19.27 -2.14
C LYS A 160 -3.56 20.03 -3.44
N LYS A 161 -4.83 20.06 -3.85
CA LYS A 161 -5.25 20.80 -5.04
C LYS A 161 -4.99 22.29 -4.90
N GLN A 162 -5.34 22.89 -3.75
CA GLN A 162 -5.06 24.31 -3.49
C GLN A 162 -3.56 24.62 -3.54
N MET A 163 -2.74 23.72 -3.00
CA MET A 163 -1.28 23.86 -3.04
C MET A 163 -0.75 23.78 -4.47
N GLU A 164 -1.26 22.87 -5.30
CA GLU A 164 -0.90 22.77 -6.71
C GLU A 164 -1.31 24.04 -7.49
N ASP A 165 -2.51 24.54 -7.27
CA ASP A 165 -3.00 25.77 -7.92
C ASP A 165 -2.16 26.98 -7.49
N PHE A 166 -1.83 27.11 -6.20
CA PHE A 166 -0.96 28.17 -5.70
C PHE A 166 0.47 28.09 -6.26
N MET A 167 1.03 26.88 -6.37
CA MET A 167 2.35 26.69 -7.00
C MET A 167 2.32 27.07 -8.47
N ARG A 168 1.25 26.71 -9.18
CA ARG A 168 1.05 27.06 -10.60
C ARG A 168 0.94 28.57 -10.81
N GLU A 169 0.22 29.27 -9.93
CA GLU A 169 0.13 30.73 -9.95
C GLU A 169 1.50 31.38 -9.70
N LYS A 170 2.24 30.91 -8.70
CA LYS A 170 3.62 31.38 -8.46
C LYS A 170 4.55 31.13 -9.64
N GLU A 171 4.49 29.96 -10.26
CA GLU A 171 5.27 29.63 -11.45
C GLU A 171 4.96 30.62 -12.61
N ALA A 172 3.68 30.95 -12.81
CA ALA A 172 3.26 31.92 -13.82
C ALA A 172 3.82 33.34 -13.55
N GLN A 173 3.77 33.80 -12.30
CA GLN A 173 4.33 35.10 -11.89
C GLN A 173 5.86 35.13 -12.07
N ILE A 174 6.57 34.05 -11.69
CA ILE A 174 8.02 33.95 -11.90
C ILE A 174 8.33 33.98 -13.40
N LYS A 175 7.63 33.20 -14.21
CA LYS A 175 7.80 33.15 -15.66
C LYS A 175 7.61 34.55 -16.30
N GLU A 176 6.54 35.26 -15.93
CA GLU A 176 6.30 36.61 -16.44
C GLU A 176 7.46 37.56 -16.09
N ARG A 177 7.97 37.50 -14.86
CA ARG A 177 9.13 38.30 -14.44
C ARG A 177 10.40 37.94 -15.23
N LEU A 178 10.61 36.64 -15.49
CA LEU A 178 11.75 36.14 -16.25
C LEU A 178 11.68 36.63 -17.71
N LEU A 179 10.51 36.61 -18.32
CA LEU A 179 10.29 37.14 -19.68
C LEU A 179 10.57 38.63 -19.77
N LYS A 180 10.15 39.43 -18.77
CA LYS A 180 10.44 40.87 -18.70
C LYS A 180 11.93 41.19 -18.55
N ASN A 181 12.70 40.29 -17.94
CA ASN A 181 14.13 40.44 -17.69
C ASN A 181 15.01 39.68 -18.70
N MET A 182 14.41 39.15 -19.76
CA MET A 182 15.12 38.46 -20.83
C MET A 182 16.07 39.44 -21.55
N GLN A 183 17.31 38.99 -21.77
CA GLN A 183 18.32 39.75 -22.54
C GLN A 183 18.58 39.06 -23.87
N GLU A 184 18.91 39.82 -24.88
CA GLU A 184 19.36 39.27 -26.15
C GLU A 184 20.85 39.60 -26.32
N ILE A 185 21.68 38.56 -26.39
CA ILE A 185 23.13 38.66 -26.50
C ILE A 185 23.55 37.81 -27.70
N HIS A 186 24.24 38.40 -28.67
CA HIS A 186 24.67 37.73 -29.90
C HIS A 186 23.55 36.99 -30.65
N GLY A 187 22.28 37.49 -30.56
CA GLY A 187 21.11 36.86 -31.17
C GLY A 187 20.52 35.71 -30.39
N ILE A 188 21.04 35.44 -29.16
CA ILE A 188 20.54 34.44 -28.24
C ILE A 188 19.71 35.12 -27.14
N LYS A 189 18.52 34.62 -26.89
CA LYS A 189 17.61 35.06 -25.82
C LYS A 189 17.98 34.39 -24.53
N VAL A 190 18.61 35.14 -23.65
CA VAL A 190 19.17 34.66 -22.39
C VAL A 190 18.22 34.94 -21.22
N ILE A 191 17.86 33.93 -20.51
CA ILE A 191 17.10 34.05 -19.26
C ILE A 191 17.91 33.36 -18.16
N LYS A 192 18.32 34.13 -17.14
CA LYS A 192 19.03 33.61 -16.00
C LYS A 192 18.32 33.94 -14.68
N ILE A 193 18.36 33.01 -13.74
CA ILE A 193 17.82 33.21 -12.40
C ILE A 193 18.66 32.43 -11.36
N CYS A 194 18.87 33.07 -10.23
CA CYS A 194 19.39 32.43 -9.03
C CYS A 194 18.43 32.75 -7.85
N ALA A 195 17.67 31.78 -7.42
CA ALA A 195 16.64 31.97 -6.37
C ALA A 195 16.28 30.64 -5.67
N PRO A 196 15.81 30.69 -4.41
CA PRO A 196 15.34 29.50 -3.69
C PRO A 196 13.95 29.07 -4.18
N ILE A 197 13.91 28.52 -5.40
CA ILE A 197 12.70 28.01 -6.05
C ILE A 197 12.82 26.50 -6.11
N PRO A 198 11.72 25.73 -5.84
CA PRO A 198 11.75 24.28 -5.99
C PRO A 198 12.20 23.83 -7.38
N ALA A 199 13.02 22.79 -7.45
CA ALA A 199 13.57 22.31 -8.72
C ALA A 199 12.49 21.89 -9.71
N GLU A 200 11.39 21.34 -9.24
CA GLU A 200 10.24 20.97 -10.07
C GLU A 200 9.58 22.20 -10.72
N SER A 201 9.39 23.27 -9.94
CA SER A 201 8.87 24.53 -10.47
C SER A 201 9.80 25.15 -11.52
N ILE A 202 11.12 25.10 -11.30
CA ILE A 202 12.10 25.55 -12.33
C ILE A 202 12.01 24.71 -13.59
N LYS A 203 11.87 23.39 -13.45
CA LYS A 203 11.67 22.51 -14.59
C LYS A 203 10.40 22.89 -15.38
N ASN A 204 9.27 23.05 -14.68
CA ASN A 204 8.00 23.44 -15.29
C ASN A 204 8.13 24.78 -16.04
N ILE A 205 8.73 25.79 -15.40
CA ILE A 205 8.98 27.11 -16.00
C ILE A 205 9.88 26.97 -17.22
N ALA A 206 10.96 26.21 -17.15
CA ALA A 206 11.89 26.01 -18.26
C ALA A 206 11.19 25.41 -19.49
N PHE A 207 10.34 24.39 -19.29
CA PHE A 207 9.57 23.79 -20.37
C PHE A 207 8.50 24.73 -20.93
N GLN A 208 7.84 25.53 -20.08
CA GLN A 208 6.89 26.56 -20.55
C GLN A 208 7.62 27.65 -21.38
N LEU A 209 8.77 28.16 -20.92
CA LEU A 209 9.57 29.14 -21.64
C LEU A 209 10.03 28.59 -23.00
N ARG A 210 10.46 27.34 -23.08
CA ARG A 210 10.83 26.69 -24.33
C ARG A 210 9.65 26.54 -25.28
N GLY A 211 8.44 26.33 -24.79
CA GLY A 211 7.22 26.27 -25.59
C GLY A 211 6.81 27.64 -26.17
N GLU A 212 7.09 28.71 -25.42
CA GLU A 212 6.79 30.09 -25.85
C GLU A 212 7.92 30.72 -26.72
N ILE A 213 9.18 30.44 -26.39
CA ILE A 213 10.36 30.92 -27.09
C ILE A 213 10.98 29.73 -27.82
N THR A 214 10.51 29.46 -29.00
CA THR A 214 10.89 28.30 -29.81
C THR A 214 12.30 28.37 -30.37
N GLU A 215 12.84 29.60 -30.53
CA GLU A 215 14.15 29.82 -31.15
C GLU A 215 15.07 30.69 -30.30
N ASN A 216 16.33 30.33 -30.31
CA ASN A 216 17.45 31.05 -29.69
C ASN A 216 17.30 31.20 -28.17
N LEU A 217 16.60 30.29 -27.47
CA LEU A 217 16.46 30.34 -26.04
C LEU A 217 17.63 29.62 -25.34
N CYS A 218 18.31 30.33 -24.45
CA CYS A 218 19.21 29.83 -23.45
C CYS A 218 18.68 30.22 -22.07
N PHE A 219 18.12 29.25 -21.34
CA PHE A 219 17.63 29.43 -19.97
C PHE A 219 18.59 28.73 -18.99
N VAL A 220 19.04 29.48 -17.96
CA VAL A 220 19.93 28.97 -16.91
C VAL A 220 19.36 29.34 -15.55
N ALA A 221 19.18 28.33 -14.69
CA ALA A 221 18.68 28.55 -13.35
C ALA A 221 19.58 27.89 -12.30
N GLY A 222 19.93 28.66 -11.28
CA GLY A 222 20.51 28.19 -10.04
C GLY A 222 19.49 28.18 -8.92
N THR A 223 19.31 27.05 -8.25
CA THR A 223 18.36 26.92 -7.15
C THR A 223 18.98 26.23 -5.95
N ILE A 224 18.35 26.40 -4.79
CA ILE A 224 18.76 25.72 -3.56
C ILE A 224 17.61 24.85 -3.10
N ASN A 225 17.78 23.53 -3.14
CA ASN A 225 16.81 22.56 -2.66
C ASN A 225 17.38 21.82 -1.43
N GLU A 226 16.65 21.90 -0.33
CA GLU A 226 17.07 21.22 0.94
C GLU A 226 18.53 21.50 1.30
N GLY A 227 18.97 22.75 1.14
CA GLY A 227 20.34 23.17 1.45
C GLY A 227 21.39 22.73 0.42
N LYS A 228 21.00 22.20 -0.75
CA LYS A 228 21.91 21.77 -1.82
C LYS A 228 21.70 22.63 -3.07
N PRO A 229 22.79 23.11 -3.72
CA PRO A 229 22.68 23.84 -4.96
C PRO A 229 22.30 22.93 -6.11
N MET A 230 21.42 23.41 -6.97
CA MET A 230 21.06 22.79 -8.23
C MET A 230 21.20 23.78 -9.38
N LEU A 231 21.78 23.33 -10.47
CA LEU A 231 21.92 24.07 -11.73
C LEU A 231 21.00 23.41 -12.76
N THR A 232 20.21 24.20 -13.49
CA THR A 232 19.35 23.74 -14.57
C THR A 232 19.62 24.55 -15.81
N VAL A 233 19.76 23.88 -16.96
CA VAL A 233 19.94 24.50 -18.28
C VAL A 233 18.90 23.96 -19.24
N MET A 234 18.25 24.88 -19.99
CA MET A 234 17.33 24.57 -21.08
C MET A 234 17.74 25.35 -22.32
N LEU A 235 17.77 24.66 -23.44
CA LEU A 235 18.10 25.21 -24.75
C LEU A 235 16.94 24.99 -25.75
N SER A 236 16.73 25.92 -26.68
CA SER A 236 15.86 25.70 -27.84
C SER A 236 16.47 24.73 -28.86
N ASP A 237 15.63 24.15 -29.71
CA ASP A 237 16.05 23.10 -30.65
C ASP A 237 17.07 23.59 -31.69
N ASN A 238 16.96 24.82 -32.15
CA ASN A 238 17.90 25.41 -33.11
C ASN A 238 19.31 25.61 -32.49
N LEU A 239 19.42 25.98 -31.21
CA LEU A 239 20.72 26.05 -30.51
C LEU A 239 21.35 24.64 -30.33
N VAL A 240 20.51 23.64 -30.08
CA VAL A 240 20.98 22.25 -30.02
C VAL A 240 21.46 21.77 -31.41
N ALA A 241 20.73 22.08 -32.47
CA ALA A 241 21.14 21.81 -33.86
C ALA A 241 22.43 22.54 -34.22
N GLY A 242 22.66 23.73 -33.66
CA GLY A 242 23.89 24.52 -33.80
C GLY A 242 25.09 23.96 -33.02
N GLY A 243 24.92 22.83 -32.30
CA GLY A 243 26.02 22.11 -31.61
C GLY A 243 26.09 22.32 -30.10
N LEU A 244 25.26 23.20 -29.52
CA LEU A 244 25.18 23.37 -28.08
C LEU A 244 24.46 22.17 -27.45
N LYS A 245 24.96 21.71 -26.31
CA LYS A 245 24.35 20.59 -25.55
C LYS A 245 24.26 20.94 -24.08
N ALA A 246 23.04 21.07 -23.55
CA ALA A 246 22.81 21.40 -22.15
C ALA A 246 23.54 20.45 -21.20
N GLY A 247 23.61 19.16 -21.52
CA GLY A 247 24.33 18.16 -20.72
C GLY A 247 25.83 18.45 -20.58
N ASN A 248 26.48 18.96 -21.66
CA ASN A 248 27.90 19.31 -21.62
C ASN A 248 28.11 20.61 -20.82
N LEU A 249 27.27 21.61 -21.04
CA LEU A 249 27.34 22.90 -20.32
C LEU A 249 27.18 22.67 -18.80
N VAL A 250 26.17 21.92 -18.42
CA VAL A 250 25.89 21.58 -17.01
C VAL A 250 27.04 20.80 -16.40
N LYS A 251 27.62 19.82 -17.11
CA LYS A 251 28.70 18.97 -16.59
C LYS A 251 29.96 19.78 -16.24
N GLU A 252 30.33 20.75 -17.08
CA GLU A 252 31.49 21.61 -16.82
C GLU A 252 31.21 22.62 -15.70
N ALA A 253 30.05 23.29 -15.75
CA ALA A 253 29.66 24.26 -14.74
C ALA A 253 29.43 23.65 -13.35
N ALA A 254 28.99 22.40 -13.27
CA ALA A 254 28.76 21.69 -12.03
C ALA A 254 30.02 21.49 -11.16
N LYS A 255 31.20 21.58 -11.76
CA LYS A 255 32.48 21.53 -11.02
C LYS A 255 32.58 22.68 -10.01
N LEU A 256 32.02 23.85 -10.32
CA LEU A 256 32.04 25.03 -9.44
C LEU A 256 31.14 24.89 -8.22
N ILE A 257 30.10 24.10 -8.31
CA ILE A 257 29.23 23.75 -7.19
C ILE A 257 29.65 22.44 -6.48
N GLN A 258 30.86 21.92 -6.80
CA GLN A 258 31.35 20.64 -6.30
C GLN A 258 30.34 19.50 -6.51
N GLY A 259 29.82 19.43 -7.71
CA GLY A 259 28.73 18.52 -8.06
C GLY A 259 28.93 17.83 -9.39
N GLY A 260 27.87 17.20 -9.83
CA GLY A 260 27.81 16.53 -11.11
C GLY A 260 26.38 16.49 -11.62
N GLY A 261 26.25 16.31 -12.92
CA GLY A 261 24.94 16.25 -13.56
C GLY A 261 25.04 15.85 -15.01
N GLY A 262 23.92 15.95 -15.70
CA GLY A 262 23.75 15.62 -17.10
C GLY A 262 22.31 15.70 -17.51
N GLY A 263 22.02 15.25 -18.70
CA GLY A 263 20.65 15.27 -19.23
C GLY A 263 20.64 15.14 -20.73
N GLN A 264 19.51 15.51 -21.29
CA GLN A 264 19.27 15.56 -22.74
C GLN A 264 20.00 16.74 -23.37
N PRO A 265 20.21 16.76 -24.69
CA PRO A 265 20.83 17.89 -25.37
C PRO A 265 20.14 19.25 -25.14
N HIS A 266 18.83 19.26 -24.97
CA HIS A 266 18.03 20.45 -24.76
C HIS A 266 17.76 20.78 -23.29
N PHE A 267 17.87 19.81 -22.37
CA PHE A 267 17.59 19.99 -20.95
C PHE A 267 18.52 19.14 -20.07
N ALA A 268 19.18 19.79 -19.13
CA ALA A 268 20.08 19.11 -18.21
C ALA A 268 20.06 19.78 -16.83
N THR A 269 20.36 18.99 -15.81
CA THR A 269 20.46 19.44 -14.43
C THR A 269 21.71 18.90 -13.75
N ALA A 270 22.22 19.64 -12.78
CA ALA A 270 23.29 19.17 -11.88
C ALA A 270 22.97 19.52 -10.43
N GLY A 271 23.33 18.64 -9.52
CA GLY A 271 23.33 18.91 -8.10
C GLY A 271 24.75 19.03 -7.57
N GLY A 272 24.94 19.80 -6.49
CA GLY A 272 26.24 20.03 -5.88
C GLY A 272 26.20 20.12 -4.36
N LYS A 273 27.33 20.50 -3.79
CA LYS A 273 27.50 20.69 -2.34
C LYS A 273 27.88 22.12 -1.97
N ASN A 274 28.45 22.89 -2.92
CA ASN A 274 28.91 24.24 -2.71
C ASN A 274 27.87 25.25 -3.23
N ILE A 275 27.14 25.89 -2.32
CA ILE A 275 26.10 26.91 -2.64
C ILE A 275 26.74 28.18 -3.19
N ASP A 276 27.89 28.59 -2.62
CA ASP A 276 28.54 29.83 -2.99
C ASP A 276 29.05 29.85 -4.46
N GLY A 277 29.30 28.66 -5.02
CA GLY A 277 29.68 28.49 -6.41
C GLY A 277 28.53 28.61 -7.42
N LEU A 278 27.29 28.75 -6.97
CA LEU A 278 26.11 28.65 -7.84
C LEU A 278 26.05 29.80 -8.88
N ASN A 279 26.32 31.04 -8.47
CA ASN A 279 26.37 32.18 -9.40
C ASN A 279 27.50 32.01 -10.42
N ALA A 280 28.68 31.60 -9.97
CA ALA A 280 29.81 31.31 -10.86
C ALA A 280 29.48 30.19 -11.88
N ALA A 281 28.73 29.18 -11.44
CA ALA A 281 28.27 28.11 -12.31
C ALA A 281 27.29 28.60 -13.40
N ILE A 282 26.38 29.53 -13.06
CA ILE A 282 25.49 30.16 -14.04
C ILE A 282 26.30 30.92 -15.09
N GLU A 283 27.21 31.79 -14.68
CA GLU A 283 28.08 32.56 -15.61
C GLU A 283 28.95 31.64 -16.47
N LYS A 284 29.45 30.55 -15.91
CA LYS A 284 30.20 29.55 -16.67
C LYS A 284 29.40 28.85 -17.76
N VAL A 285 28.10 28.60 -17.52
CA VAL A 285 27.22 28.08 -18.58
C VAL A 285 27.10 29.07 -19.74
N LEU A 286 26.94 30.37 -19.45
CA LEU A 286 26.84 31.39 -20.45
C LEU A 286 28.14 31.55 -21.27
N GLU A 287 29.28 31.60 -20.58
CA GLU A 287 30.61 31.61 -21.22
C GLU A 287 30.80 30.44 -22.20
N LEU A 288 30.47 29.22 -21.75
CA LEU A 288 30.58 28.02 -22.57
C LEU A 288 29.57 27.99 -23.74
N ALA A 289 28.46 28.72 -23.63
CA ALA A 289 27.50 28.86 -24.69
C ALA A 289 27.90 29.97 -25.71
N GLY A 290 28.99 30.71 -25.47
CA GLY A 290 29.44 31.81 -26.31
C GLY A 290 28.67 33.12 -26.08
N ILE A 291 28.13 33.30 -24.89
CA ILE A 291 27.27 34.42 -24.47
C ILE A 291 27.99 35.29 -23.45
#